data_b6665b291f936fe4789e3aab54ebc5f6
#
_entry.id   b6665b291f936fe4789e3aab54ebc5f6
#
_cell.length_a   1.000
_cell.length_b   1.000
_cell.length_c   1.000
_cell.angle_alpha   90.00
_cell.angle_beta   90.00
_cell.angle_gamma   90.00
#
_symmetry.space_group_name_H-M   'P 1'
#
loop_
_entity.id
_entity.type
_entity.pdbx_description
1 polymer ?
#
loop_
_entity_poly.entity_id
_entity_poly.type
_entity_poly.pdbx_seq_one_letter_code
_entity_poly.pdbx_strand_id
1 'polypeptide(L)'
;MNSTSRPLTTLTDNSGYRLTREQLLFDLYIAFYDAARHKHKMAYVQKFERDLRENLEELCDDLLNHRYHAQPSKCFVIDYPKKREVFAAMFRDRIVHHLYFRYTHQMFERTFIADSYSCIEGRGTHYGVDRLRQHIRQASLNWMQPCYAMNLDIRGYFMHINRAKLLTIATESLRTMATHKVGMTDEVPIPSGVLLTPATRWRDIRDMRFILWLTEQIVMLDPMENCIIVGDESDWDGMDRAKCMRYVQPGLGLPIGNLTSQLYSNVYMNPFDQFVKRDILCEHYGRYVDDSAMVDACREWLLEQVPKVREYLADELGLQLHMGKLHVRDVRQGVEFLGAFVKPYRDYISNKTLARIEQNVKTMDLRDIEHAEASINSYLGVLSHSASYNIRHHLFDEIDGDIIQTA
;
A
#
# COMPACT_ATOMS: atom_id res chain seq x y z
N MET A 1 15.09 -31.42 -13.68
CA MET A 1 15.19 -32.12 -12.38
C MET A 1 13.98 -31.68 -11.56
N ASN A 2 13.16 -32.63 -11.18
CA ASN A 2 11.82 -32.39 -10.60
C ASN A 2 11.93 -31.76 -9.22
N SER A 3 11.54 -30.48 -9.10
CA SER A 3 11.23 -29.88 -7.82
C SER A 3 9.80 -30.29 -7.44
N THR A 4 9.68 -31.37 -6.69
CA THR A 4 8.44 -31.76 -6.03
C THR A 4 8.10 -30.69 -4.99
N SER A 5 7.09 -29.88 -5.29
CA SER A 5 6.41 -29.04 -4.31
C SER A 5 5.93 -29.95 -3.17
N ARG A 6 6.50 -29.77 -1.98
CA ARG A 6 5.99 -30.45 -0.77
C ARG A 6 4.56 -29.94 -0.50
N PRO A 7 3.60 -30.84 -0.34
CA PRO A 7 2.24 -30.43 -0.02
C PRO A 7 2.22 -29.73 1.35
N LEU A 8 1.43 -28.64 1.46
CA LEU A 8 1.19 -27.82 2.65
C LEU A 8 0.69 -28.60 3.90
N THR A 9 0.45 -29.90 3.78
CA THR A 9 -0.21 -30.74 4.77
C THR A 9 0.68 -31.24 5.93
N THR A 10 1.96 -30.88 6.01
CA THR A 10 2.88 -31.44 7.03
C THR A 10 3.29 -30.46 8.16
N LEU A 11 2.51 -29.43 8.43
CA LEU A 11 2.71 -28.62 9.61
C LEU A 11 1.83 -29.13 10.76
N THR A 12 2.40 -29.91 11.63
CA THR A 12 1.85 -30.13 12.97
C THR A 12 2.06 -28.84 13.77
N ASP A 13 1.01 -28.00 13.79
CA ASP A 13 0.95 -26.91 14.75
C ASP A 13 0.74 -27.50 16.14
N ASN A 14 1.76 -27.40 16.99
CA ASN A 14 1.70 -27.89 18.37
C ASN A 14 0.81 -27.00 19.27
N SER A 15 0.21 -25.93 18.78
CA SER A 15 -0.64 -25.03 19.57
C SER A 15 -2.05 -25.60 19.83
N GLY A 16 -2.52 -26.56 19.03
CA GLY A 16 -3.85 -27.16 19.18
C GLY A 16 -5.03 -26.19 18.95
N TYR A 17 -4.74 -24.91 18.66
CA TYR A 17 -5.77 -23.89 18.48
C TYR A 17 -6.43 -24.00 17.11
N ARG A 18 -7.76 -24.08 17.10
CA ARG A 18 -8.59 -23.98 15.90
C ARG A 18 -9.51 -22.78 16.02
N LEU A 19 -9.63 -22.03 14.97
CA LEU A 19 -10.60 -20.93 14.86
C LEU A 19 -12.02 -21.50 14.96
N THR A 20 -12.78 -21.07 15.97
CA THR A 20 -14.18 -21.51 16.12
C THR A 20 -15.10 -20.71 15.19
N ARG A 21 -16.29 -21.27 14.88
CA ARG A 21 -17.30 -20.59 14.07
C ARG A 21 -17.74 -19.26 14.70
N GLU A 22 -17.93 -19.24 16.01
CA GLU A 22 -18.37 -18.04 16.74
C GLU A 22 -17.29 -16.92 16.66
N GLN A 23 -16.02 -17.27 16.80
CA GLN A 23 -14.92 -16.33 16.69
C GLN A 23 -14.81 -15.76 15.28
N LEU A 24 -14.80 -16.63 14.24
CA LEU A 24 -14.73 -16.19 12.87
C LEU A 24 -15.92 -15.30 12.49
N LEU A 25 -17.13 -15.69 12.90
CA LEU A 25 -18.33 -14.90 12.63
C LEU A 25 -18.25 -13.52 13.30
N PHE A 26 -17.78 -13.43 14.54
CA PHE A 26 -17.57 -12.17 15.24
C PHE A 26 -16.53 -11.30 14.50
N ASP A 27 -15.41 -11.88 14.09
CA ASP A 27 -14.36 -11.17 13.36
C ASP A 27 -14.83 -10.69 11.97
N LEU A 28 -15.73 -11.44 11.33
CA LEU A 28 -16.38 -11.05 10.08
C LEU A 28 -17.32 -9.84 10.27
N TYR A 29 -18.05 -9.76 11.38
CA TYR A 29 -18.80 -8.54 11.70
C TYR A 29 -17.89 -7.33 11.81
N ILE A 30 -16.76 -7.45 12.52
CA ILE A 30 -15.82 -6.35 12.63
C ILE A 30 -15.23 -5.98 11.25
N ALA A 31 -14.81 -6.98 10.46
CA ALA A 31 -14.30 -6.77 9.12
C ALA A 31 -15.33 -6.12 8.17
N PHE A 32 -16.63 -6.45 8.34
CA PHE A 32 -17.72 -5.77 7.63
C PHE A 32 -17.75 -4.27 7.97
N TYR A 33 -17.72 -3.89 9.25
CA TYR A 33 -17.72 -2.48 9.64
C TYR A 33 -16.49 -1.74 9.14
N ASP A 34 -15.32 -2.39 9.14
CA ASP A 34 -14.11 -1.81 8.55
C ASP A 34 -14.25 -1.61 7.03
N ALA A 35 -14.81 -2.58 6.31
CA ALA A 35 -15.04 -2.50 4.87
C ALA A 35 -16.11 -1.48 4.48
N ALA A 36 -17.13 -1.30 5.32
CA ALA A 36 -18.25 -0.38 5.13
C ALA A 36 -17.93 1.07 5.56
N ARG A 37 -16.85 1.31 6.30
CA ARG A 37 -16.49 2.63 6.81
C ARG A 37 -16.50 3.68 5.71
N HIS A 38 -17.25 4.78 5.93
CA HIS A 38 -17.50 5.87 4.98
C HIS A 38 -18.22 5.45 3.69
N LYS A 39 -18.84 4.26 3.63
CA LYS A 39 -19.49 3.72 2.43
C LYS A 39 -20.93 3.23 2.67
N HIS A 40 -21.51 3.44 3.84
CA HIS A 40 -22.88 2.99 4.18
C HIS A 40 -23.94 3.55 3.23
N LYS A 41 -23.70 4.70 2.60
CA LYS A 41 -24.62 5.28 1.58
C LYS A 41 -24.55 4.57 0.22
N MET A 42 -23.56 3.71 -0.01
CA MET A 42 -23.38 3.03 -1.29
C MET A 42 -24.36 1.86 -1.46
N ALA A 43 -25.04 1.79 -2.60
CA ALA A 43 -26.07 0.79 -2.87
C ALA A 43 -25.60 -0.66 -2.67
N TYR A 44 -24.35 -0.98 -3.01
CA TYR A 44 -23.78 -2.32 -2.83
C TYR A 44 -23.56 -2.68 -1.35
N VAL A 45 -23.27 -1.70 -0.48
CA VAL A 45 -23.16 -1.90 0.97
C VAL A 45 -24.57 -2.12 1.53
N GLN A 46 -25.51 -1.22 1.22
CA GLN A 46 -26.90 -1.34 1.68
C GLN A 46 -27.55 -2.66 1.24
N LYS A 47 -27.24 -3.14 0.04
CA LYS A 47 -27.71 -4.44 -0.43
C LYS A 47 -27.20 -5.58 0.45
N PHE A 48 -25.94 -5.53 0.88
CA PHE A 48 -25.34 -6.53 1.75
C PHE A 48 -25.87 -6.43 3.19
N GLU A 49 -26.10 -5.20 3.67
CA GLU A 49 -26.63 -4.93 5.02
C GLU A 49 -28.06 -5.43 5.23
N ARG A 50 -28.88 -5.52 4.19
CA ARG A 50 -30.26 -6.00 4.33
C ARG A 50 -30.34 -7.39 4.93
N ASP A 51 -29.47 -8.28 4.48
CA ASP A 51 -29.41 -9.67 4.89
C ASP A 51 -28.04 -9.95 5.56
N LEU A 52 -27.58 -8.98 6.41
CA LEU A 52 -26.22 -8.96 6.95
C LEU A 52 -25.86 -10.25 7.67
N ARG A 53 -26.77 -10.73 8.51
CA ARG A 53 -26.55 -11.94 9.32
C ARG A 53 -26.36 -13.16 8.41
N GLU A 54 -27.29 -13.38 7.52
CA GLU A 54 -27.30 -14.50 6.59
C GLU A 54 -26.06 -14.48 5.69
N ASN A 55 -25.73 -13.31 5.14
CA ASN A 55 -24.55 -13.12 4.29
C ASN A 55 -23.23 -13.40 5.03
N LEU A 56 -23.12 -13.01 6.30
CA LEU A 56 -21.92 -13.27 7.10
C LEU A 56 -21.87 -14.71 7.61
N GLU A 57 -22.99 -15.33 7.94
CA GLU A 57 -23.06 -16.76 8.31
C GLU A 57 -22.63 -17.65 7.13
N GLU A 58 -23.14 -17.37 5.92
CA GLU A 58 -22.74 -18.07 4.69
C GLU A 58 -21.24 -17.90 4.41
N LEU A 59 -20.73 -16.67 4.49
CA LEU A 59 -19.31 -16.39 4.31
C LEU A 59 -18.44 -17.10 5.35
N CYS A 60 -18.87 -17.13 6.60
CA CYS A 60 -18.22 -17.85 7.69
C CYS A 60 -18.12 -19.35 7.40
N ASP A 61 -19.22 -19.96 6.97
CA ASP A 61 -19.27 -21.38 6.66
C ASP A 61 -18.44 -21.73 5.42
N ASP A 62 -18.38 -20.85 4.42
CA ASP A 62 -17.49 -21.01 3.27
C ASP A 62 -16.02 -20.95 3.65
N LEU A 63 -15.63 -19.99 4.50
CA LEU A 63 -14.25 -19.84 4.98
C LEU A 63 -13.81 -21.03 5.84
N LEU A 64 -14.62 -21.46 6.81
CA LEU A 64 -14.31 -22.60 7.70
C LEU A 64 -14.18 -23.92 6.97
N ASN A 65 -14.99 -24.11 5.93
CA ASN A 65 -14.97 -25.34 5.14
C ASN A 65 -14.04 -25.26 3.93
N HIS A 66 -13.22 -24.21 3.83
CA HIS A 66 -12.30 -24.00 2.71
C HIS A 66 -12.98 -23.97 1.33
N ARG A 67 -14.24 -23.54 1.28
CA ARG A 67 -15.05 -23.40 0.05
C ARG A 67 -15.11 -21.97 -0.48
N TYR A 68 -14.46 -21.04 0.22
CA TYR A 68 -14.41 -19.65 -0.22
C TYR A 68 -13.71 -19.54 -1.58
N HIS A 69 -14.39 -18.89 -2.51
CA HIS A 69 -13.85 -18.44 -3.78
C HIS A 69 -14.20 -16.96 -3.96
N ALA A 70 -13.21 -16.18 -4.39
CA ALA A 70 -13.44 -14.77 -4.67
C ALA A 70 -14.41 -14.59 -5.85
N GLN A 71 -15.28 -13.61 -5.74
CA GLN A 71 -16.19 -13.23 -6.82
C GLN A 71 -15.42 -12.44 -7.90
N PRO A 72 -15.93 -12.36 -9.14
CA PRO A 72 -15.32 -11.57 -10.20
C PRO A 72 -15.12 -10.11 -9.78
N SER A 73 -13.90 -9.60 -9.87
CA SER A 73 -13.59 -8.20 -9.61
C SER A 73 -14.12 -7.29 -10.71
N LYS A 74 -14.51 -6.07 -10.37
CA LYS A 74 -14.79 -5.02 -11.36
C LYS A 74 -13.49 -4.39 -11.80
N CYS A 75 -13.22 -4.41 -13.12
CA CYS A 75 -12.06 -3.77 -13.73
C CYS A 75 -12.50 -2.51 -14.46
N PHE A 76 -11.87 -1.37 -14.16
CA PHE A 76 -12.13 -0.08 -14.80
C PHE A 76 -10.88 0.80 -14.77
N VAL A 77 -10.88 1.84 -15.60
CA VAL A 77 -9.82 2.83 -15.63
C VAL A 77 -10.22 4.07 -14.84
N ILE A 78 -9.27 4.61 -14.10
CA ILE A 78 -9.36 5.95 -13.51
C ILE A 78 -8.33 6.84 -14.18
N ASP A 79 -8.70 8.06 -14.55
CA ASP A 79 -7.79 9.01 -15.22
C ASP A 79 -7.00 9.87 -14.24
N TYR A 80 -7.57 10.08 -13.06
CA TYR A 80 -7.00 10.98 -12.05
C TYR A 80 -6.54 10.24 -10.80
N PRO A 81 -5.39 10.61 -10.17
CA PRO A 81 -4.38 11.63 -10.57
C PRO A 81 -3.43 11.18 -11.69
N LYS A 82 -3.46 9.94 -12.06
CA LYS A 82 -2.76 9.30 -13.19
C LYS A 82 -3.65 8.19 -13.71
N LYS A 83 -3.67 8.02 -15.03
CA LYS A 83 -4.39 6.93 -15.68
C LYS A 83 -3.94 5.58 -15.14
N ARG A 84 -4.87 4.80 -14.56
CA ARG A 84 -4.61 3.51 -13.94
C ARG A 84 -5.77 2.56 -14.14
N GLU A 85 -5.45 1.30 -14.38
CA GLU A 85 -6.39 0.20 -14.32
C GLU A 85 -6.58 -0.20 -12.84
N VAL A 86 -7.83 -0.33 -12.41
CA VAL A 86 -8.21 -0.63 -11.03
C VAL A 86 -9.10 -1.87 -11.00
N PHE A 87 -8.79 -2.78 -10.09
CA PHE A 87 -9.60 -3.97 -9.82
C PHE A 87 -10.27 -3.83 -8.46
N ALA A 88 -11.57 -3.60 -8.47
CA ALA A 88 -12.35 -3.48 -7.26
C ALA A 88 -12.99 -4.83 -6.94
N ALA A 89 -12.53 -5.48 -5.89
CA ALA A 89 -13.16 -6.68 -5.36
C ALA A 89 -14.62 -6.43 -5.01
N MET A 90 -15.49 -7.44 -5.14
CA MET A 90 -16.89 -7.37 -4.69
C MET A 90 -16.93 -7.15 -3.17
N PHE A 91 -18.04 -6.63 -2.67
CA PHE A 91 -18.11 -6.20 -1.28
C PHE A 91 -17.90 -7.35 -0.29
N ARG A 92 -18.42 -8.54 -0.60
CA ARG A 92 -18.18 -9.78 0.14
C ARG A 92 -16.67 -10.08 0.27
N ASP A 93 -15.93 -9.94 -0.81
CA ASP A 93 -14.50 -10.22 -0.84
C ASP A 93 -13.69 -9.11 -0.15
N ARG A 94 -14.16 -7.85 -0.18
CA ARG A 94 -13.56 -6.78 0.61
C ARG A 94 -13.64 -7.06 2.10
N ILE A 95 -14.72 -7.68 2.59
CA ILE A 95 -14.81 -8.13 3.99
C ILE A 95 -13.70 -9.15 4.28
N VAL A 96 -13.47 -10.10 3.37
CA VAL A 96 -12.38 -11.08 3.52
C VAL A 96 -11.00 -10.41 3.49
N HIS A 97 -10.77 -9.42 2.63
CA HIS A 97 -9.53 -8.64 2.63
C HIS A 97 -9.32 -7.90 3.95
N HIS A 98 -10.37 -7.31 4.54
CA HIS A 98 -10.29 -6.67 5.85
C HIS A 98 -10.05 -7.67 6.97
N LEU A 99 -10.72 -8.84 6.97
CA LEU A 99 -10.47 -9.93 7.91
C LEU A 99 -9.01 -10.38 7.85
N TYR A 100 -8.51 -10.67 6.66
CA TYR A 100 -7.13 -11.08 6.44
C TYR A 100 -6.13 -10.02 6.92
N PHE A 101 -6.37 -8.76 6.58
CA PHE A 101 -5.54 -7.64 7.02
C PHE A 101 -5.48 -7.56 8.54
N ARG A 102 -6.62 -7.68 9.23
CA ARG A 102 -6.68 -7.68 10.70
C ARG A 102 -5.84 -8.80 11.32
N TYR A 103 -5.83 -9.97 10.70
CA TYR A 103 -5.09 -11.13 11.22
C TYR A 103 -3.58 -11.02 10.97
N THR A 104 -3.14 -10.31 9.94
CA THR A 104 -1.77 -10.46 9.43
C THR A 104 -0.93 -9.19 9.41
N HIS A 105 -1.55 -7.99 9.33
CA HIS A 105 -0.79 -6.76 9.12
C HIS A 105 0.28 -6.52 10.19
N GLN A 106 -0.04 -6.68 11.48
CA GLN A 106 0.93 -6.51 12.57
C GLN A 106 2.07 -7.54 12.51
N MET A 107 1.79 -8.76 12.04
CA MET A 107 2.82 -9.79 11.87
C MET A 107 3.82 -9.37 10.80
N PHE A 108 3.33 -8.86 9.67
CA PHE A 108 4.19 -8.37 8.59
C PHE A 108 4.94 -7.09 8.98
N GLU A 109 4.25 -6.11 9.56
CA GLU A 109 4.85 -4.82 9.95
C GLU A 109 6.07 -4.97 10.86
N ARG A 110 6.09 -5.98 11.73
CA ARG A 110 7.23 -6.26 12.59
C ARG A 110 8.46 -6.76 11.86
N THR A 111 8.30 -7.28 10.64
CA THR A 111 9.41 -7.68 9.79
C THR A 111 9.97 -6.51 8.97
N PHE A 112 9.22 -5.43 8.85
CA PHE A 112 9.60 -4.28 8.04
C PHE A 112 10.66 -3.43 8.71
N ILE A 113 11.45 -2.73 7.91
CA ILE A 113 12.37 -1.72 8.41
C ILE A 113 11.59 -0.52 8.99
N ALA A 114 12.22 0.21 9.91
CA ALA A 114 11.61 1.41 10.52
C ALA A 114 11.20 2.45 9.47
N ASP A 115 11.91 2.51 8.36
CA ASP A 115 11.71 3.47 7.27
C ASP A 115 10.93 2.88 6.06
N SER A 116 9.98 1.96 6.32
CA SER A 116 8.90 1.62 5.41
C SER A 116 7.67 2.47 5.75
N TYR A 117 7.10 3.19 4.75
CA TYR A 117 6.15 4.28 5.03
C TYR A 117 4.72 4.02 4.55
N SER A 118 4.52 3.10 3.61
CA SER A 118 3.20 2.82 3.04
C SER A 118 2.42 1.79 3.83
N CYS A 119 1.09 1.89 3.87
CA CYS A 119 0.18 0.94 4.54
C CYS A 119 0.48 0.64 6.00
N ILE A 120 1.07 1.55 6.72
CA ILE A 120 1.35 1.45 8.15
C ILE A 120 0.64 2.60 8.84
N GLU A 121 -0.08 2.30 9.92
CA GLU A 121 -0.82 3.32 10.67
C GLU A 121 0.11 4.41 11.20
N GLY A 122 -0.31 5.68 11.09
CA GLY A 122 0.51 6.84 11.47
C GLY A 122 1.66 7.17 10.51
N ARG A 123 1.82 6.41 9.41
CA ARG A 123 2.80 6.69 8.36
C ARG A 123 2.11 7.02 7.04
N GLY A 124 2.83 7.58 6.12
CA GLY A 124 2.31 8.01 4.82
C GLY A 124 3.33 8.85 4.07
N THR A 125 2.88 9.54 3.02
CA THR A 125 3.77 10.39 2.20
C THR A 125 4.44 11.50 3.01
N HIS A 126 3.69 12.20 3.88
CA HIS A 126 4.25 13.25 4.74
C HIS A 126 5.28 12.72 5.72
N TYR A 127 4.96 11.58 6.38
CA TYR A 127 5.92 10.91 7.24
C TYR A 127 7.20 10.53 6.48
N GLY A 128 7.08 10.01 5.25
CA GLY A 128 8.23 9.68 4.41
C GLY A 128 9.09 10.89 4.06
N VAL A 129 8.47 12.04 3.77
CA VAL A 129 9.19 13.31 3.53
C VAL A 129 9.93 13.77 4.78
N ASP A 130 9.30 13.72 5.95
CA ASP A 130 9.92 14.08 7.22
C ASP A 130 11.09 13.16 7.56
N ARG A 131 10.96 11.86 7.29
CA ARG A 131 12.06 10.89 7.46
C ARG A 131 13.20 11.16 6.49
N LEU A 132 12.93 11.43 5.21
CA LEU A 132 13.98 11.82 4.26
C LEU A 132 14.73 13.06 4.74
N ARG A 133 14.03 14.09 5.23
CA ARG A 133 14.65 15.29 5.80
C ARG A 133 15.56 14.94 6.99
N GLN A 134 15.13 14.04 7.87
CA GLN A 134 15.95 13.57 8.99
C GLN A 134 17.20 12.85 8.49
N HIS A 135 17.07 11.93 7.54
CA HIS A 135 18.20 11.24 6.92
C HIS A 135 19.21 12.21 6.31
N ILE A 136 18.73 13.20 5.55
CA ILE A 136 19.58 14.24 4.97
C ILE A 136 20.31 15.05 6.07
N ARG A 137 19.58 15.45 7.13
CA ARG A 137 20.19 16.20 8.24
C ARG A 137 21.29 15.41 8.95
N GLN A 138 21.06 14.13 9.17
CA GLN A 138 22.04 13.24 9.80
C GLN A 138 23.26 13.04 8.90
N ALA A 139 23.05 12.60 7.65
CA ALA A 139 24.14 12.36 6.69
C ALA A 139 24.92 13.61 6.34
N SER A 140 24.30 14.80 6.35
CA SER A 140 24.98 16.08 6.05
C SER A 140 25.55 16.77 7.28
N LEU A 141 25.50 16.16 8.46
CA LEU A 141 25.83 16.81 9.73
C LEU A 141 25.14 18.18 9.86
N ASN A 142 23.82 18.18 9.69
CA ASN A 142 22.98 19.37 9.70
C ASN A 142 23.38 20.41 8.63
N TRP A 143 23.57 19.94 7.38
CA TRP A 143 23.94 20.72 6.17
C TRP A 143 25.37 21.28 6.17
N MET A 144 26.24 20.84 7.09
CA MET A 144 27.62 21.34 7.19
C MET A 144 28.57 20.63 6.25
N GLN A 145 28.23 19.43 5.74
CA GLN A 145 29.08 18.71 4.78
C GLN A 145 28.30 18.36 3.51
N PRO A 146 28.99 18.03 2.39
CA PRO A 146 28.36 17.49 1.20
C PRO A 146 27.50 16.28 1.53
N CYS A 147 26.36 16.17 0.88
CA CYS A 147 25.45 15.04 1.01
C CYS A 147 24.65 14.88 -0.28
N TYR A 148 24.36 13.65 -0.63
CA TYR A 148 23.68 13.28 -1.87
C TYR A 148 22.53 12.35 -1.57
N ALA A 149 21.45 12.49 -2.35
CA ALA A 149 20.32 11.58 -2.33
C ALA A 149 20.17 10.90 -3.69
N MET A 150 20.02 9.58 -3.66
CA MET A 150 19.72 8.74 -4.81
C MET A 150 18.29 8.25 -4.73
N ASN A 151 17.46 8.66 -5.68
CA ASN A 151 16.09 8.18 -5.81
C ASN A 151 16.08 6.95 -6.72
N LEU A 152 15.35 5.92 -6.27
CA LEU A 152 15.14 4.66 -6.98
C LEU A 152 13.66 4.50 -7.28
N ASP A 153 13.34 4.11 -8.50
CA ASP A 153 11.97 3.84 -8.98
C ASP A 153 11.96 2.47 -9.68
N ILE A 154 10.93 1.68 -9.47
CA ILE A 154 10.80 0.34 -10.07
C ILE A 154 9.84 0.41 -11.25
N ARG A 155 10.26 -0.10 -12.40
CA ARG A 155 9.45 -0.08 -13.62
C ARG A 155 8.25 -0.99 -13.50
N GLY A 156 7.03 -0.43 -13.61
CA GLY A 156 5.80 -1.20 -13.64
C GLY A 156 5.60 -2.10 -12.42
N TYR A 157 5.98 -1.65 -11.23
CA TYR A 157 6.12 -2.43 -10.02
C TYR A 157 4.98 -3.43 -9.77
N PHE A 158 3.73 -2.97 -9.62
CA PHE A 158 2.59 -3.85 -9.32
C PHE A 158 2.37 -4.93 -10.37
N MET A 159 2.70 -4.66 -11.63
CA MET A 159 2.49 -5.58 -12.76
C MET A 159 3.60 -6.65 -12.86
N HIS A 160 4.73 -6.45 -12.19
CA HIS A 160 5.86 -7.39 -12.22
C HIS A 160 6.03 -8.20 -10.93
N ILE A 161 5.17 -8.00 -9.93
CA ILE A 161 5.18 -8.82 -8.72
C ILE A 161 4.86 -10.27 -9.09
N ASN A 162 5.77 -11.19 -8.81
CA ASN A 162 5.57 -12.62 -9.00
C ASN A 162 4.75 -13.18 -7.84
N ARG A 163 3.51 -13.65 -8.13
CA ARG A 163 2.57 -14.12 -7.11
C ARG A 163 3.07 -15.36 -6.37
N ALA A 164 3.73 -16.29 -7.04
CA ALA A 164 4.30 -17.49 -6.40
C ALA A 164 5.45 -17.12 -5.44
N LYS A 165 6.34 -16.21 -5.87
CA LYS A 165 7.41 -15.69 -5.00
C LYS A 165 6.84 -14.89 -3.82
N LEU A 166 5.82 -14.05 -4.05
CA LEU A 166 5.11 -13.35 -2.99
C LEU A 166 4.50 -14.32 -1.98
N LEU A 167 3.85 -15.38 -2.44
CA LEU A 167 3.29 -16.41 -1.57
C LEU A 167 4.37 -17.04 -0.69
N THR A 168 5.53 -17.35 -1.25
CA THR A 168 6.67 -17.88 -0.50
C THR A 168 7.12 -16.89 0.58
N ILE A 169 7.40 -15.64 0.22
CA ILE A 169 7.85 -14.60 1.16
C ILE A 169 6.81 -14.38 2.26
N ALA A 170 5.53 -14.27 1.91
CA ALA A 170 4.46 -14.04 2.88
C ALA A 170 4.31 -15.22 3.85
N THR A 171 4.28 -16.45 3.35
CA THR A 171 4.10 -17.65 4.18
C THR A 171 5.31 -17.90 5.09
N GLU A 172 6.52 -17.66 4.62
CA GLU A 172 7.74 -17.76 5.46
C GLU A 172 7.75 -16.70 6.56
N SER A 173 7.40 -15.45 6.24
CA SER A 173 7.27 -14.37 7.22
C SER A 173 6.25 -14.71 8.30
N LEU A 174 5.06 -15.18 7.93
CA LEU A 174 4.01 -15.58 8.86
C LEU A 174 4.45 -16.74 9.77
N ARG A 175 5.11 -17.75 9.21
CA ARG A 175 5.64 -18.89 9.98
C ARG A 175 6.71 -18.45 10.97
N THR A 176 7.64 -17.62 10.52
CA THR A 176 8.72 -17.09 11.39
C THR A 176 8.13 -16.30 12.55
N MET A 177 7.16 -15.43 12.29
CA MET A 177 6.52 -14.65 13.35
C MET A 177 5.69 -15.51 14.30
N ALA A 178 5.08 -16.59 13.83
CA ALA A 178 4.34 -17.53 14.68
C ALA A 178 5.25 -18.29 15.67
N THR A 179 6.50 -18.56 15.28
CA THR A 179 7.48 -19.28 16.13
C THR A 179 8.18 -18.38 17.15
N HIS A 180 8.31 -17.07 16.87
CA HIS A 180 8.94 -16.15 17.80
C HIS A 180 7.99 -15.73 18.93
N LYS A 181 8.26 -16.18 20.15
CA LYS A 181 7.53 -15.83 21.39
C LYS A 181 7.85 -14.42 21.91
N VAL A 182 8.39 -13.52 21.10
CA VAL A 182 8.97 -12.26 21.58
C VAL A 182 7.90 -11.17 21.75
N GLY A 183 7.73 -10.72 22.99
CA GLY A 183 7.37 -9.35 23.43
C GLY A 183 6.25 -8.63 22.67
N MET A 184 5.21 -9.35 22.25
CA MET A 184 4.10 -8.76 21.50
C MET A 184 3.10 -8.18 22.48
N THR A 185 2.75 -6.92 22.34
CA THR A 185 1.64 -6.30 23.06
C THR A 185 0.34 -6.97 22.65
N ASP A 186 -0.48 -7.33 23.64
CA ASP A 186 -1.69 -8.15 23.46
C ASP A 186 -2.87 -7.39 22.82
N GLU A 187 -2.68 -6.14 22.44
CA GLU A 187 -3.76 -5.28 21.97
C GLU A 187 -3.74 -5.09 20.44
N VAL A 188 -4.76 -5.63 19.80
CA VAL A 188 -5.11 -5.23 18.43
C VAL A 188 -5.87 -3.91 18.54
N PRO A 189 -5.49 -2.83 17.81
CA PRO A 189 -6.25 -1.60 17.81
C PRO A 189 -7.69 -1.86 17.39
N ILE A 190 -8.64 -1.49 18.24
CA ILE A 190 -10.05 -1.67 17.98
C ILE A 190 -10.65 -0.34 17.57
N PRO A 191 -11.49 -0.32 16.54
CA PRO A 191 -12.25 0.86 16.21
C PRO A 191 -13.03 1.34 17.43
N SER A 192 -13.03 2.64 17.69
CA SER A 192 -13.78 3.25 18.78
C SER A 192 -15.26 2.86 18.70
N GLY A 193 -15.79 2.25 19.75
CA GLY A 193 -17.19 1.83 19.86
C GLY A 193 -17.45 0.31 19.83
N VAL A 194 -16.43 -0.51 19.66
CA VAL A 194 -16.57 -1.98 19.72
C VAL A 194 -16.09 -2.50 21.07
N LEU A 195 -16.98 -3.19 21.80
CA LEU A 195 -16.63 -3.89 23.05
C LEU A 195 -15.74 -5.10 22.76
N LEU A 196 -14.57 -5.12 23.39
CA LEU A 196 -13.67 -6.26 23.33
C LEU A 196 -14.21 -7.45 24.10
N THR A 197 -14.20 -8.61 23.47
CA THR A 197 -14.19 -9.87 24.20
C THR A 197 -12.74 -10.37 24.37
N PRO A 198 -12.43 -11.17 25.42
CA PRO A 198 -11.10 -11.76 25.62
C PRO A 198 -10.57 -12.56 24.43
N ALA A 199 -11.45 -13.02 23.53
CA ALA A 199 -11.14 -13.79 22.33
C ALA A 199 -10.49 -12.94 21.19
N THR A 200 -10.47 -11.62 21.29
CA THR A 200 -9.89 -10.74 20.28
C THR A 200 -8.41 -10.40 20.51
N ARG A 201 -7.75 -11.03 21.44
CA ARG A 201 -6.31 -10.94 21.59
C ARG A 201 -5.65 -11.70 20.43
N TRP A 202 -4.78 -11.04 19.69
CA TRP A 202 -4.13 -11.69 18.53
C TRP A 202 -3.31 -12.95 18.89
N ARG A 203 -2.92 -13.17 20.16
CA ARG A 203 -2.38 -14.45 20.67
C ARG A 203 -3.34 -15.61 20.48
N ASP A 204 -4.64 -15.34 20.44
CA ASP A 204 -5.68 -16.37 20.37
C ASP A 204 -6.09 -16.67 18.91
N ILE A 205 -5.72 -15.81 17.96
CA ILE A 205 -6.06 -15.92 16.53
C ILE A 205 -4.95 -16.69 15.79
N ARG A 206 -4.63 -17.91 16.23
CA ARG A 206 -3.54 -18.66 15.59
C ARG A 206 -3.96 -19.99 14.99
N ASP A 207 -5.05 -19.98 14.28
CA ASP A 207 -5.19 -21.02 13.27
C ASP A 207 -4.32 -20.65 12.05
N MET A 208 -3.01 -20.92 12.20
CA MET A 208 -2.03 -20.63 11.17
C MET A 208 -2.32 -21.36 9.87
N ARG A 209 -3.01 -22.52 9.93
CA ARG A 209 -3.44 -23.25 8.74
C ARG A 209 -4.48 -22.47 7.98
N PHE A 210 -5.46 -21.90 8.70
CA PHE A 210 -6.47 -21.03 8.11
C PHE A 210 -5.84 -19.78 7.48
N ILE A 211 -4.94 -19.11 8.18
CA ILE A 211 -4.25 -17.91 7.68
C ILE A 211 -3.41 -18.23 6.45
N LEU A 212 -2.63 -19.31 6.44
CA LEU A 212 -1.81 -19.70 5.29
C LEU A 212 -2.67 -20.08 4.08
N TRP A 213 -3.75 -20.82 4.29
CA TRP A 213 -4.70 -21.13 3.24
C TRP A 213 -5.32 -19.86 2.66
N LEU A 214 -5.79 -18.93 3.51
CA LEU A 214 -6.39 -17.68 3.05
C LEU A 214 -5.36 -16.77 2.34
N THR A 215 -4.08 -16.80 2.78
CA THR A 215 -2.98 -16.14 2.08
C THR A 215 -2.86 -16.64 0.64
N GLU A 216 -2.89 -17.96 0.45
CA GLU A 216 -2.84 -18.57 -0.87
C GLU A 216 -4.04 -18.18 -1.74
N GLN A 217 -5.27 -18.22 -1.18
CA GLN A 217 -6.49 -17.82 -1.90
C GLN A 217 -6.43 -16.37 -2.40
N ILE A 218 -5.88 -15.45 -1.59
CA ILE A 218 -5.82 -14.03 -1.94
C ILE A 218 -4.65 -13.74 -2.90
N VAL A 219 -3.46 -14.32 -2.66
CA VAL A 219 -2.25 -14.04 -3.45
C VAL A 219 -2.32 -14.67 -4.83
N MET A 220 -2.81 -15.91 -4.92
CA MET A 220 -2.83 -16.65 -6.18
C MET A 220 -4.02 -16.33 -7.07
N LEU A 221 -5.01 -15.55 -6.57
CA LEU A 221 -6.14 -15.12 -7.37
C LEU A 221 -5.65 -14.36 -8.62
N ASP A 222 -6.07 -14.84 -9.80
CA ASP A 222 -5.86 -14.10 -11.04
C ASP A 222 -6.99 -13.08 -11.24
N PRO A 223 -6.70 -11.78 -11.14
CA PRO A 223 -7.75 -10.77 -11.27
C PRO A 223 -8.35 -10.69 -12.68
N MET A 224 -7.68 -11.24 -13.68
CA MET A 224 -8.14 -11.24 -15.08
C MET A 224 -9.02 -12.44 -15.43
N GLU A 225 -8.94 -13.54 -14.67
CA GLU A 225 -9.59 -14.82 -15.03
C GLU A 225 -11.12 -14.67 -15.19
N ASN A 226 -11.75 -13.82 -14.36
CA ASN A 226 -13.21 -13.61 -14.36
C ASN A 226 -13.60 -12.15 -14.05
N CYS A 227 -12.84 -11.15 -14.51
CA CYS A 227 -13.18 -9.76 -14.20
C CYS A 227 -14.36 -9.25 -15.03
N ILE A 228 -15.13 -8.36 -14.41
CA ILE A 228 -16.22 -7.61 -15.07
C ILE A 228 -15.65 -6.26 -15.51
N ILE A 229 -15.53 -6.07 -16.82
CA ILE A 229 -15.11 -4.78 -17.40
C ILE A 229 -16.24 -3.76 -17.19
N VAL A 230 -15.90 -2.61 -16.62
CA VAL A 230 -16.81 -1.48 -16.41
C VAL A 230 -16.24 -0.26 -17.17
N GLY A 231 -17.06 0.34 -18.02
CA GLY A 231 -16.64 1.38 -18.96
C GLY A 231 -16.41 0.85 -20.36
N ASP A 232 -15.84 1.69 -21.23
CA ASP A 232 -15.60 1.39 -22.63
C ASP A 232 -14.16 0.96 -22.89
N GLU A 233 -13.92 0.17 -23.92
CA GLU A 233 -12.58 -0.29 -24.32
C GLU A 233 -11.63 0.89 -24.58
N SER A 234 -12.17 2.01 -25.08
CA SER A 234 -11.44 3.28 -25.30
C SER A 234 -10.88 3.91 -24.02
N ASP A 235 -11.39 3.53 -22.83
CA ASP A 235 -10.86 4.04 -21.56
C ASP A 235 -9.40 3.61 -21.36
N TRP A 236 -8.96 2.51 -21.99
CA TRP A 236 -7.57 2.05 -21.96
C TRP A 236 -6.66 2.74 -23.00
N ASP A 237 -7.20 3.56 -23.91
CA ASP A 237 -6.40 4.23 -24.92
C ASP A 237 -5.36 5.18 -24.28
N GLY A 238 -4.14 5.11 -24.82
CA GLY A 238 -3.01 5.89 -24.30
C GLY A 238 -2.42 5.39 -22.97
N MET A 239 -2.93 4.31 -22.40
CA MET A 239 -2.33 3.69 -21.21
C MET A 239 -1.07 2.89 -21.61
N ASP A 240 -0.01 3.04 -20.82
CA ASP A 240 1.20 2.23 -20.96
C ASP A 240 0.89 0.75 -20.70
N ARG A 241 1.14 -0.10 -21.70
CA ARG A 241 0.91 -1.56 -21.61
C ARG A 241 1.60 -2.20 -20.41
N ALA A 242 2.75 -1.68 -19.99
CA ALA A 242 3.47 -2.14 -18.80
C ALA A 242 2.72 -1.84 -17.49
N LYS A 243 1.61 -1.11 -17.54
CA LYS A 243 0.75 -0.76 -16.39
C LYS A 243 -0.66 -1.34 -16.48
N CYS A 244 -0.90 -2.21 -17.46
CA CYS A 244 -2.20 -2.86 -17.67
C CYS A 244 -2.07 -4.36 -17.36
N MET A 245 -2.93 -4.87 -16.49
CA MET A 245 -2.94 -6.26 -16.09
C MET A 245 -3.22 -7.21 -17.27
N ARG A 246 -4.03 -6.78 -18.25
CA ARG A 246 -4.34 -7.57 -19.45
C ARG A 246 -3.13 -7.93 -20.32
N TYR A 247 -1.99 -7.24 -20.15
CA TYR A 247 -0.75 -7.54 -20.88
C TYR A 247 0.32 -8.20 -20.01
N VAL A 248 -0.02 -8.50 -18.76
CA VAL A 248 0.88 -9.14 -17.80
C VAL A 248 0.87 -10.65 -18.03
N GLN A 249 2.03 -11.27 -17.90
CA GLN A 249 2.15 -12.73 -18.03
C GLN A 249 1.41 -13.44 -16.88
N PRO A 250 0.83 -14.61 -17.12
CA PRO A 250 0.20 -15.41 -16.06
C PRO A 250 1.13 -15.62 -14.87
N GLY A 251 0.58 -15.51 -13.67
CA GLY A 251 1.35 -15.63 -12.42
C GLY A 251 2.05 -14.35 -11.96
N LEU A 252 2.05 -13.29 -12.77
CA LEU A 252 2.55 -11.97 -12.39
C LEU A 252 1.39 -11.01 -12.07
N GLY A 253 1.73 -9.95 -11.39
CA GLY A 253 0.86 -8.80 -11.13
C GLY A 253 -0.01 -8.92 -9.88
N LEU A 254 -0.15 -7.80 -9.17
CA LEU A 254 -1.13 -7.62 -8.10
C LEU A 254 -2.18 -6.58 -8.52
N PRO A 255 -3.47 -6.86 -8.29
CA PRO A 255 -4.54 -5.93 -8.66
C PRO A 255 -4.47 -4.65 -7.83
N ILE A 256 -4.43 -3.51 -8.50
CA ILE A 256 -4.52 -2.19 -7.84
C ILE A 256 -5.97 -1.96 -7.43
N GLY A 257 -6.22 -1.61 -6.16
CA GLY A 257 -7.55 -1.31 -5.63
C GLY A 257 -7.94 -2.11 -4.39
N ASN A 258 -7.22 -3.17 -4.06
CA ASN A 258 -7.47 -4.00 -2.88
C ASN A 258 -6.52 -3.64 -1.72
N LEU A 259 -7.06 -3.67 -0.49
CA LEU A 259 -6.29 -3.41 0.73
C LEU A 259 -5.09 -4.36 0.88
N THR A 260 -5.29 -5.64 0.60
CA THR A 260 -4.25 -6.65 0.70
C THR A 260 -3.15 -6.48 -0.35
N SER A 261 -3.44 -5.94 -1.54
CA SER A 261 -2.41 -5.66 -2.54
C SER A 261 -1.41 -4.61 -2.06
N GLN A 262 -1.88 -3.62 -1.30
CA GLN A 262 -1.00 -2.62 -0.70
C GLN A 262 -0.12 -3.23 0.41
N LEU A 263 -0.69 -4.08 1.27
CA LEU A 263 0.07 -4.82 2.28
C LEU A 263 1.12 -5.71 1.63
N TYR A 264 0.71 -6.49 0.64
CA TYR A 264 1.59 -7.43 -0.08
C TYR A 264 2.69 -6.73 -0.87
N SER A 265 2.47 -5.49 -1.33
CA SER A 265 3.54 -4.71 -1.94
C SER A 265 4.69 -4.45 -0.97
N ASN A 266 4.39 -4.18 0.31
CA ASN A 266 5.43 -4.05 1.33
C ASN A 266 6.08 -5.39 1.68
N VAL A 267 5.29 -6.46 1.78
CA VAL A 267 5.81 -7.81 2.04
C VAL A 267 6.78 -8.24 0.94
N TYR A 268 6.45 -7.97 -0.32
CA TYR A 268 7.30 -8.33 -1.47
C TYR A 268 8.63 -7.58 -1.49
N MET A 269 8.63 -6.31 -1.08
CA MET A 269 9.83 -5.47 -1.03
C MET A 269 10.62 -5.61 0.27
N ASN A 270 10.08 -6.26 1.30
CA ASN A 270 10.80 -6.39 2.56
C ASN A 270 12.18 -7.07 2.44
N PRO A 271 12.37 -8.15 1.67
CA PRO A 271 13.71 -8.71 1.46
C PRO A 271 14.69 -7.70 0.86
N PHE A 272 14.25 -6.86 -0.07
CA PHE A 272 15.07 -5.78 -0.63
C PHE A 272 15.42 -4.72 0.43
N ASP A 273 14.46 -4.31 1.27
CA ASP A 273 14.71 -3.38 2.37
C ASP A 273 15.76 -3.94 3.34
N GLN A 274 15.67 -5.24 3.66
CA GLN A 274 16.66 -5.91 4.51
C GLN A 274 18.04 -5.97 3.85
N PHE A 275 18.11 -6.27 2.55
CA PHE A 275 19.35 -6.24 1.77
C PHE A 275 20.01 -4.86 1.80
N VAL A 276 19.24 -3.78 1.55
CA VAL A 276 19.76 -2.42 1.59
C VAL A 276 20.31 -2.05 2.98
N LYS A 277 19.61 -2.47 4.03
CA LYS A 277 20.00 -2.16 5.41
C LYS A 277 21.14 -3.02 5.94
N ARG A 278 21.22 -4.30 5.57
CA ARG A 278 22.13 -5.28 6.20
C ARG A 278 23.33 -5.67 5.36
N ASP A 279 23.16 -5.71 4.03
CA ASP A 279 24.22 -6.12 3.12
C ASP A 279 24.89 -4.91 2.46
N ILE A 280 24.11 -3.94 1.96
CA ILE A 280 24.64 -2.65 1.49
C ILE A 280 25.09 -1.77 2.65
N LEU A 281 24.49 -1.94 3.84
CA LEU A 281 24.72 -1.14 5.06
C LEU A 281 24.34 0.33 4.87
N CYS A 282 23.34 0.64 4.05
CA CYS A 282 22.83 1.98 3.87
C CYS A 282 22.06 2.44 5.10
N GLU A 283 22.67 3.27 5.94
CA GLU A 283 22.04 3.77 7.16
C GLU A 283 20.83 4.65 6.86
N HIS A 284 20.94 5.52 5.86
CA HIS A 284 19.93 6.51 5.49
C HIS A 284 19.15 6.07 4.26
N TYR A 285 18.26 5.11 4.45
CA TYR A 285 17.39 4.54 3.43
C TYR A 285 15.94 4.50 3.90
N GLY A 286 15.00 4.82 3.01
CA GLY A 286 13.58 4.67 3.27
C GLY A 286 12.77 4.48 1.99
N ARG A 287 11.57 3.87 2.12
CA ARG A 287 10.74 3.46 0.99
C ARG A 287 9.24 3.71 1.21
N TYR A 288 8.60 4.15 0.15
CA TYR A 288 7.15 4.24 0.03
C TYR A 288 6.69 3.47 -1.22
N VAL A 289 6.18 2.26 -1.05
CA VAL A 289 5.80 1.32 -2.12
C VAL A 289 7.02 1.02 -3.02
N ASP A 290 7.05 1.56 -4.23
CA ASP A 290 8.12 1.44 -5.24
C ASP A 290 9.11 2.62 -5.22
N ASP A 291 8.71 3.75 -4.67
CA ASP A 291 9.57 4.93 -4.52
C ASP A 291 10.50 4.77 -3.29
N SER A 292 11.79 4.78 -3.50
CA SER A 292 12.76 4.73 -2.40
C SER A 292 13.91 5.72 -2.57
N ALA A 293 14.53 6.06 -1.44
CA ALA A 293 15.64 6.99 -1.41
C ALA A 293 16.78 6.46 -0.53
N MET A 294 18.01 6.53 -1.04
CA MET A 294 19.26 6.32 -0.31
C MET A 294 19.99 7.66 -0.18
N VAL A 295 20.52 7.95 1.00
CA VAL A 295 21.22 9.21 1.28
C VAL A 295 22.59 8.91 1.87
N ASP A 296 23.62 9.56 1.34
CA ASP A 296 25.00 9.43 1.83
C ASP A 296 25.81 10.70 1.59
N ALA A 297 26.88 10.89 2.35
CA ALA A 297 27.82 12.00 2.17
C ALA A 297 28.71 11.81 0.92
N CYS A 298 28.91 10.58 0.47
CA CYS A 298 29.74 10.21 -0.67
C CYS A 298 28.89 9.86 -1.89
N ARG A 299 28.98 10.67 -2.93
CA ARG A 299 28.27 10.46 -4.19
C ARG A 299 28.71 9.18 -4.91
N GLU A 300 29.98 8.94 -4.91
CA GLU A 300 30.62 7.80 -5.57
C GLU A 300 30.15 6.50 -4.93
N TRP A 301 30.09 6.46 -3.60
CA TRP A 301 29.54 5.31 -2.87
C TRP A 301 28.11 4.98 -3.28
N LEU A 302 27.24 5.98 -3.40
CA LEU A 302 25.85 5.76 -3.87
C LEU A 302 25.84 5.15 -5.29
N LEU A 303 26.68 5.64 -6.19
CA LEU A 303 26.77 5.12 -7.56
C LEU A 303 27.27 3.67 -7.62
N GLU A 304 28.18 3.29 -6.74
CA GLU A 304 28.69 1.93 -6.61
C GLU A 304 27.62 0.93 -6.15
N GLN A 305 26.55 1.40 -5.47
CA GLN A 305 25.44 0.51 -5.07
C GLN A 305 24.48 0.21 -6.21
N VAL A 306 24.44 1.03 -7.26
CA VAL A 306 23.46 0.87 -8.36
C VAL A 306 23.51 -0.51 -9.02
N PRO A 307 24.68 -1.07 -9.41
CA PRO A 307 24.72 -2.42 -9.96
C PRO A 307 24.23 -3.49 -8.99
N LYS A 308 24.56 -3.41 -7.69
CA LYS A 308 24.12 -4.36 -6.66
C LYS A 308 22.58 -4.31 -6.46
N VAL A 309 22.02 -3.09 -6.39
CA VAL A 309 20.57 -2.88 -6.29
C VAL A 309 19.86 -3.46 -7.51
N ARG A 310 20.38 -3.21 -8.71
CA ARG A 310 19.81 -3.70 -9.96
C ARG A 310 19.83 -5.23 -10.05
N GLU A 311 20.96 -5.85 -9.70
CA GLU A 311 21.14 -7.29 -9.67
C GLU A 311 20.18 -7.94 -8.67
N TYR A 312 20.14 -7.45 -7.42
CA TYR A 312 19.24 -7.98 -6.40
C TYR A 312 17.76 -7.91 -6.82
N LEU A 313 17.31 -6.75 -7.33
CA LEU A 313 15.94 -6.58 -7.79
C LEU A 313 15.59 -7.54 -8.93
N ALA A 314 16.53 -7.76 -9.88
CA ALA A 314 16.31 -8.65 -11.02
C ALA A 314 16.30 -10.12 -10.59
N ASP A 315 17.30 -10.56 -9.87
CA ASP A 315 17.55 -11.98 -9.59
C ASP A 315 16.66 -12.48 -8.44
N GLU A 316 16.55 -11.70 -7.38
CA GLU A 316 15.79 -12.09 -6.20
C GLU A 316 14.30 -11.76 -6.30
N LEU A 317 13.92 -10.67 -6.94
CA LEU A 317 12.52 -10.24 -6.99
C LEU A 317 11.91 -10.23 -8.41
N GLY A 318 12.69 -10.43 -9.46
CA GLY A 318 12.21 -10.33 -10.84
C GLY A 318 11.74 -8.94 -11.23
N LEU A 319 12.27 -7.90 -10.54
CA LEU A 319 11.91 -6.50 -10.73
C LEU A 319 12.99 -5.75 -11.51
N GLN A 320 12.59 -4.70 -12.21
CA GLN A 320 13.51 -3.87 -12.99
C GLN A 320 13.61 -2.46 -12.43
N LEU A 321 14.84 -2.04 -12.09
CA LEU A 321 15.13 -0.66 -11.73
C LEU A 321 14.92 0.26 -12.95
N HIS A 322 14.21 1.38 -12.75
CA HIS A 322 13.95 2.36 -13.81
C HIS A 322 15.14 3.29 -13.99
N MET A 323 16.15 2.87 -14.80
CA MET A 323 17.40 3.62 -14.99
C MET A 323 17.20 5.07 -15.47
N GLY A 324 16.15 5.34 -16.26
CA GLY A 324 15.84 6.70 -16.72
C GLY A 324 15.31 7.65 -15.64
N LYS A 325 14.95 7.12 -14.47
CA LYS A 325 14.51 7.91 -13.31
C LYS A 325 15.48 7.84 -12.13
N LEU A 326 16.57 7.11 -12.28
CA LEU A 326 17.60 7.06 -11.27
C LEU A 326 18.40 8.36 -11.31
N HIS A 327 18.38 9.13 -10.24
CA HIS A 327 19.08 10.38 -10.11
C HIS A 327 19.81 10.46 -8.78
N VAL A 328 21.11 10.81 -8.82
CA VAL A 328 21.89 11.16 -7.64
C VAL A 328 22.07 12.67 -7.62
N ARG A 329 21.50 13.35 -6.63
CA ARG A 329 21.50 14.82 -6.51
C ARG A 329 22.18 15.28 -5.24
N ASP A 330 22.92 16.40 -5.34
CA ASP A 330 23.36 17.15 -4.17
C ASP A 330 22.12 17.69 -3.43
N VAL A 331 21.96 17.36 -2.17
CA VAL A 331 20.78 17.72 -1.38
C VAL A 331 20.59 19.23 -1.23
N ARG A 332 21.65 20.03 -1.41
CA ARG A 332 21.58 21.51 -1.40
C ARG A 332 20.80 22.06 -2.59
N GLN A 333 20.77 21.32 -3.70
CA GLN A 333 19.96 21.68 -4.87
C GLN A 333 18.48 21.35 -4.67
N GLY A 334 18.17 20.50 -3.69
CA GLY A 334 16.85 20.00 -3.37
C GLY A 334 16.57 18.61 -3.93
N VAL A 335 15.81 17.82 -3.18
CA VAL A 335 15.45 16.44 -3.49
C VAL A 335 13.94 16.32 -3.63
N GLU A 336 13.46 15.87 -4.79
CA GLU A 336 12.04 15.56 -4.99
C GLU A 336 11.76 14.16 -4.44
N PHE A 337 10.79 14.04 -3.52
CA PHE A 337 10.35 12.77 -2.97
C PHE A 337 8.89 12.84 -2.53
N LEU A 338 8.09 11.88 -2.93
CA LEU A 338 6.66 11.74 -2.56
C LEU A 338 5.83 13.01 -2.75
N GLY A 339 6.11 13.78 -3.79
CA GLY A 339 5.37 15.00 -4.12
C GLY A 339 5.83 16.26 -3.39
N ALA A 340 6.84 16.15 -2.53
CA ALA A 340 7.54 17.27 -1.90
C ALA A 340 8.91 17.51 -2.55
N PHE A 341 9.43 18.72 -2.37
CA PHE A 341 10.76 19.12 -2.77
C PHE A 341 11.53 19.61 -1.52
N VAL A 342 12.36 18.73 -0.98
CA VAL A 342 13.13 18.94 0.25
C VAL A 342 14.37 19.76 -0.04
N LYS A 343 14.49 20.94 0.60
CA LYS A 343 15.68 21.81 0.55
C LYS A 343 16.25 22.04 1.95
N PRO A 344 17.47 22.57 2.05
CA PRO A 344 18.00 23.04 3.33
C PRO A 344 17.01 23.97 4.01
N TYR A 345 16.63 23.64 5.25
CA TYR A 345 15.77 24.44 6.14
C TYR A 345 14.31 24.61 5.70
N ARG A 346 13.90 24.19 4.49
CA ARG A 346 12.54 24.33 3.98
C ARG A 346 12.14 23.20 3.05
N ASP A 347 10.87 22.81 3.15
CA ASP A 347 10.24 21.92 2.18
C ASP A 347 9.20 22.71 1.38
N TYR A 348 9.17 22.39 0.10
CA TYR A 348 8.22 22.94 -0.83
C TYR A 348 7.37 21.80 -1.40
N ILE A 349 6.18 22.15 -1.85
CA ILE A 349 5.43 21.24 -2.72
C ILE A 349 6.17 21.11 -4.06
N SER A 350 6.20 19.91 -4.64
CA SER A 350 6.84 19.75 -5.96
C SER A 350 6.04 20.51 -7.02
N ASN A 351 6.75 21.09 -8.01
CA ASN A 351 6.12 21.85 -9.09
C ASN A 351 5.03 21.04 -9.81
N LYS A 352 5.24 19.74 -9.94
CA LYS A 352 4.27 18.83 -10.56
C LYS A 352 2.99 18.69 -9.72
N THR A 353 3.12 18.61 -8.39
CA THR A 353 1.98 18.53 -7.49
C THR A 353 1.24 19.86 -7.46
N LEU A 354 1.98 20.98 -7.42
CA LEU A 354 1.41 22.32 -7.45
C LEU A 354 0.62 22.56 -8.73
N ALA A 355 1.23 22.37 -9.91
CA ALA A 355 0.56 22.55 -11.20
C ALA A 355 -0.73 21.72 -11.32
N ARG A 356 -0.74 20.51 -10.73
CA ARG A 356 -1.94 19.67 -10.69
C ARG A 356 -3.02 20.26 -9.79
N ILE A 357 -2.67 20.79 -8.62
CA ILE A 357 -3.63 21.45 -7.71
C ILE A 357 -4.22 22.67 -8.40
N GLU A 358 -3.39 23.54 -9.01
CA GLU A 358 -3.82 24.71 -9.76
C GLU A 358 -4.78 24.36 -10.91
N GLN A 359 -4.44 23.32 -11.67
CA GLN A 359 -5.31 22.83 -12.75
C GLN A 359 -6.69 22.42 -12.22
N ASN A 360 -6.72 21.64 -11.15
CA ASN A 360 -7.96 21.14 -10.58
C ASN A 360 -8.81 22.23 -9.96
N VAL A 361 -8.19 23.20 -9.29
CA VAL A 361 -8.88 24.39 -8.76
C VAL A 361 -9.54 25.16 -9.89
N LYS A 362 -8.82 25.40 -11.01
CA LYS A 362 -9.34 26.11 -12.20
C LYS A 362 -10.49 25.39 -12.91
N THR A 363 -10.54 24.06 -12.83
CA THR A 363 -11.57 23.24 -13.51
C THR A 363 -12.65 22.74 -12.56
N MET A 364 -12.65 23.17 -11.31
CA MET A 364 -13.59 22.71 -10.28
C MET A 364 -15.00 23.24 -10.57
N ASP A 365 -16.00 22.35 -10.52
CA ASP A 365 -17.41 22.77 -10.59
C ASP A 365 -17.88 23.25 -9.21
N LEU A 366 -17.95 24.56 -9.04
CA LEU A 366 -18.37 25.18 -7.78
C LEU A 366 -19.87 25.01 -7.49
N ARG A 367 -20.67 24.49 -8.45
CA ARG A 367 -22.10 24.19 -8.23
C ARG A 367 -22.27 22.89 -7.41
N ASP A 368 -21.31 22.00 -7.44
CA ASP A 368 -21.23 20.84 -6.55
C ASP A 368 -20.43 21.20 -5.28
N ILE A 369 -21.10 21.90 -4.36
CA ILE A 369 -20.48 22.46 -3.16
C ILE A 369 -19.83 21.39 -2.29
N GLU A 370 -20.48 20.22 -2.10
CA GLU A 370 -19.97 19.14 -1.25
C GLU A 370 -18.64 18.58 -1.83
N HIS A 371 -18.59 18.37 -3.15
CA HIS A 371 -17.37 17.89 -3.82
C HIS A 371 -16.27 18.96 -3.86
N ALA A 372 -16.62 20.22 -4.09
CA ALA A 372 -15.67 21.32 -4.11
C ALA A 372 -15.03 21.51 -2.73
N GLU A 373 -15.82 21.54 -1.66
CA GLU A 373 -15.34 21.67 -0.28
C GLU A 373 -14.41 20.51 0.12
N ALA A 374 -14.79 19.26 -0.20
CA ALA A 374 -13.97 18.10 0.08
C ALA A 374 -12.61 18.17 -0.67
N SER A 375 -12.62 18.63 -1.93
CA SER A 375 -11.41 18.79 -2.74
C SER A 375 -10.50 19.88 -2.20
N ILE A 376 -11.06 21.06 -1.85
CA ILE A 376 -10.33 22.18 -1.25
C ILE A 376 -9.68 21.75 0.05
N ASN A 377 -10.43 21.11 0.96
CA ASN A 377 -9.91 20.61 2.22
C ASN A 377 -8.76 19.60 2.02
N SER A 378 -8.87 18.73 1.01
CA SER A 378 -7.79 17.81 0.64
C SER A 378 -6.53 18.55 0.18
N TYR A 379 -6.66 19.60 -0.66
CA TYR A 379 -5.52 20.40 -1.12
C TYR A 379 -4.90 21.22 0.00
N LEU A 380 -5.72 21.80 0.89
CA LEU A 380 -5.23 22.47 2.10
C LEU A 380 -4.42 21.53 2.98
N GLY A 381 -4.91 20.30 3.17
CA GLY A 381 -4.19 19.26 3.90
C GLY A 381 -2.80 19.02 3.30
N VAL A 382 -2.71 18.82 1.98
CA VAL A 382 -1.42 18.65 1.28
C VAL A 382 -0.51 19.87 1.44
N LEU A 383 -1.04 21.07 1.25
CA LEU A 383 -0.29 22.32 1.33
C LEU A 383 0.19 22.65 2.74
N SER A 384 -0.52 22.22 3.78
CA SER A 384 -0.18 22.52 5.18
C SER A 384 1.16 21.94 5.64
N HIS A 385 1.62 20.87 4.96
CA HIS A 385 2.88 20.19 5.26
C HIS A 385 4.12 20.78 4.56
N SER A 386 3.96 21.92 3.87
CA SER A 386 5.05 22.59 3.14
C SER A 386 5.04 24.10 3.38
N ALA A 387 6.12 24.79 3.01
CA ALA A 387 6.19 26.25 3.03
C ALA A 387 5.32 26.84 1.92
N SER A 388 4.00 26.81 2.10
CA SER A 388 3.00 27.11 1.07
C SER A 388 2.10 28.32 1.40
N TYR A 389 2.49 29.17 2.35
CA TYR A 389 1.66 30.32 2.77
C TYR A 389 1.19 31.17 1.58
N ASN A 390 2.13 31.64 0.76
CA ASN A 390 1.80 32.48 -0.41
C ASN A 390 0.99 31.70 -1.47
N ILE A 391 1.26 30.42 -1.63
CA ILE A 391 0.54 29.56 -2.58
C ILE A 391 -0.92 29.42 -2.14
N ARG A 392 -1.15 29.18 -0.85
CA ARG A 392 -2.50 29.05 -0.30
C ARG A 392 -3.30 30.33 -0.50
N HIS A 393 -2.73 31.48 -0.17
CA HIS A 393 -3.39 32.78 -0.39
C HIS A 393 -3.73 32.98 -1.86
N HIS A 394 -2.78 32.77 -2.78
CA HIS A 394 -3.03 32.97 -4.21
C HIS A 394 -4.14 32.06 -4.75
N LEU A 395 -4.14 30.77 -4.38
CA LEU A 395 -5.16 29.81 -4.84
C LEU A 395 -6.56 30.13 -4.27
N PHE A 396 -6.66 30.69 -3.09
CA PHE A 396 -7.94 30.96 -2.44
C PHE A 396 -8.47 32.37 -2.73
N ASP A 397 -7.60 33.34 -2.96
CA ASP A 397 -8.01 34.68 -3.43
C ASP A 397 -8.69 34.58 -4.82
N GLU A 398 -8.25 33.65 -5.68
CA GLU A 398 -8.91 33.38 -6.94
C GLU A 398 -10.31 32.74 -6.75
N ILE A 399 -10.48 31.79 -5.82
CA ILE A 399 -11.77 31.14 -5.53
C ILE A 399 -12.76 32.09 -4.88
N ASP A 400 -12.32 32.89 -3.89
CA ASP A 400 -13.16 33.87 -3.24
C ASP A 400 -13.67 34.93 -4.22
N GLY A 401 -12.84 35.32 -5.20
CA GLY A 401 -13.22 36.25 -6.27
C GLY A 401 -14.35 35.70 -7.16
N ASP A 402 -14.32 34.39 -7.47
CA ASP A 402 -15.33 33.75 -8.32
C ASP A 402 -16.63 33.43 -7.55
N ILE A 403 -16.57 33.10 -6.27
CA ILE A 403 -17.74 32.87 -5.42
C ILE A 403 -18.52 34.17 -5.21
N ILE A 404 -17.84 35.33 -5.06
CA ILE A 404 -18.48 36.63 -4.89
C ILE A 404 -19.15 37.12 -6.20
N GLN A 405 -18.66 36.68 -7.38
CA GLN A 405 -19.25 37.01 -8.67
C GLN A 405 -20.46 36.17 -9.05
N THR A 406 -20.62 34.97 -8.43
CA THR A 406 -21.71 34.02 -8.72
C THR A 406 -22.82 34.04 -7.67
N ALA A 407 -22.70 34.78 -6.57
CA ALA A 407 -23.70 35.03 -5.54
C ALA A 407 -24.36 36.41 -5.74
#